data_fbc989a097d9be89c11b6ce85317f2b3
#
_entry.id   fbc989a097d9be89c11b6ce85317f2b3
#
_cell.length_a   1.000
_cell.length_b   1.000
_cell.length_c   1.000
_cell.angle_alpha   90.00
_cell.angle_beta   90.00
_cell.angle_gamma   90.00
#
_symmetry.space_group_name_H-M   'P 1'
#
loop_
_entity.id
_entity.type
_entity.pdbx_description
1 polymer ?
#
loop_
_entity_poly.entity_id
_entity_poly.type
_entity_poly.pdbx_seq_one_letter_code
_entity_poly.pdbx_strand_id
1 'polypeptide(L)'
;QSDINMYAELREKVNRDWDEALEAFNTVKYMGLGRVPKGYESETKNAVMTARKKLKDLLKKVPNIMCVSSGEHSEDVRLMRGPVTKLIELVKQFGREYFAEKDKMNSADFSDILHRALNLLAVSDGRGGYIKTDLARELSSHYVEILVDEYQDINEAQDMIFKAISVDENNLFTVGDVKQSIYRFRMARPDLFIEK
;
A
#
# COMPACT_ATOMS: atom_id res chain seq x y z
N GLN A 1 1.46 36.01 6.62
CA GLN A 1 0.03 35.82 6.90
C GLN A 1 -0.77 35.49 5.63
N SER A 2 -0.50 36.12 4.47
CA SER A 2 -1.24 35.85 3.21
C SER A 2 -1.08 34.39 2.72
N ASP A 3 0.14 33.84 2.76
CA ASP A 3 0.36 32.42 2.38
C ASP A 3 -0.36 31.47 3.34
N ILE A 4 -0.35 31.75 4.64
CA ILE A 4 -1.05 30.94 5.66
C ILE A 4 -2.56 30.94 5.39
N ASN A 5 -3.14 32.08 5.11
CA ASN A 5 -4.57 32.21 4.81
C ASN A 5 -4.93 31.46 3.52
N MET A 6 -4.10 31.58 2.48
CA MET A 6 -4.27 30.83 1.22
C MET A 6 -4.24 29.32 1.44
N TYR A 7 -3.28 28.81 2.23
CA TYR A 7 -3.22 27.37 2.54
C TYR A 7 -4.40 26.89 3.39
N ALA A 8 -4.88 27.73 4.34
CA ALA A 8 -6.08 27.42 5.12
C ALA A 8 -7.33 27.30 4.22
N GLU A 9 -7.50 28.24 3.29
CA GLU A 9 -8.58 28.21 2.31
C GLU A 9 -8.50 27.00 1.39
N LEU A 10 -7.31 26.69 0.84
CA LEU A 10 -7.11 25.47 0.04
C LEU A 10 -7.48 24.20 0.81
N ARG A 11 -7.05 24.10 2.08
CA ARG A 11 -7.37 22.97 2.93
C ARG A 11 -8.88 22.82 3.17
N GLU A 12 -9.58 23.92 3.35
CA GLU A 12 -11.03 23.90 3.52
C GLU A 12 -11.72 23.39 2.26
N LYS A 13 -11.36 23.91 1.08
CA LYS A 13 -11.93 23.51 -0.21
C LYS A 13 -11.65 22.04 -0.54
N VAL A 14 -10.43 21.56 -0.29
CA VAL A 14 -10.06 20.14 -0.47
C VAL A 14 -10.92 19.21 0.38
N ASN A 15 -11.28 19.61 1.58
CA ASN A 15 -12.12 18.81 2.46
C ASN A 15 -13.62 18.90 2.15
N ARG A 16 -14.03 19.86 1.31
CA ARG A 16 -15.42 20.12 0.99
C ARG A 16 -15.85 19.47 -0.32
N ASP A 17 -15.16 19.79 -1.40
CA ASP A 17 -15.56 19.40 -2.74
C ASP A 17 -14.37 19.32 -3.69
N TRP A 18 -14.40 18.35 -4.63
CA TRP A 18 -13.34 18.12 -5.61
C TRP A 18 -13.22 19.27 -6.61
N ASP A 19 -14.33 19.78 -7.14
CA ASP A 19 -14.31 20.78 -8.20
C ASP A 19 -13.93 22.16 -7.63
N GLU A 20 -14.40 22.50 -6.43
CA GLU A 20 -13.93 23.68 -5.71
C GLU A 20 -12.42 23.63 -5.42
N ALA A 21 -11.91 22.45 -5.05
CA ALA A 21 -10.49 22.24 -4.83
C ALA A 21 -9.69 22.40 -6.13
N LEU A 22 -10.14 21.78 -7.22
CA LEU A 22 -9.52 21.87 -8.55
C LEU A 22 -9.40 23.33 -9.01
N GLU A 23 -10.50 24.09 -8.92
CA GLU A 23 -10.51 25.52 -9.25
C GLU A 23 -9.54 26.32 -8.37
N ALA A 24 -9.53 26.03 -7.07
CA ALA A 24 -8.66 26.71 -6.14
C ALA A 24 -7.18 26.43 -6.43
N PHE A 25 -6.80 25.19 -6.74
CA PHE A 25 -5.42 24.86 -7.12
C PHE A 25 -4.99 25.53 -8.42
N ASN A 26 -5.86 25.60 -9.41
CA ASN A 26 -5.58 26.25 -10.69
C ASN A 26 -5.44 27.78 -10.57
N THR A 27 -6.04 28.38 -9.56
CA THR A 27 -6.05 29.83 -9.33
C THR A 27 -5.07 30.31 -8.26
N VAL A 28 -4.29 29.43 -7.64
CA VAL A 28 -3.30 29.78 -6.60
C VAL A 28 -2.33 30.87 -7.06
N LYS A 29 -2.35 31.98 -6.35
CA LYS A 29 -1.41 33.10 -6.57
C LYS A 29 -0.57 33.31 -5.32
N TYR A 30 0.74 33.24 -5.49
CA TYR A 30 1.69 33.53 -4.41
C TYR A 30 2.02 35.03 -4.39
N MET A 31 1.75 35.68 -3.28
CA MET A 31 2.18 37.07 -3.10
C MET A 31 3.70 37.17 -2.89
N GLY A 32 4.28 38.30 -3.28
CA GLY A 32 5.68 38.61 -3.00
C GLY A 32 5.93 38.64 -1.49
N LEU A 33 7.08 38.13 -1.04
CA LEU A 33 7.48 38.34 0.35
C LEU A 33 7.88 39.79 0.55
N GLY A 34 7.33 40.44 1.56
CA GLY A 34 7.73 41.77 1.99
C GLY A 34 9.20 41.79 2.46
N ARG A 35 9.74 43.00 2.65
CA ARG A 35 11.08 43.17 3.25
C ARG A 35 11.06 42.65 4.68
N VAL A 36 12.07 41.86 5.03
CA VAL A 36 12.24 41.39 6.40
C VAL A 36 12.66 42.57 7.28
N PRO A 37 11.97 42.82 8.40
CA PRO A 37 12.38 43.91 9.33
C PRO A 37 13.81 43.68 9.82
N LYS A 38 14.52 44.81 10.11
CA LYS A 38 15.87 44.73 10.72
C LYS A 38 15.77 44.11 12.11
N GLY A 39 16.62 43.11 12.37
CA GLY A 39 16.68 42.41 13.69
C GLY A 39 16.16 40.98 13.70
N TYR A 40 15.61 40.48 12.58
CA TYR A 40 15.28 39.04 12.47
C TYR A 40 16.51 38.21 12.17
N GLU A 41 16.66 37.08 12.87
CA GLU A 41 17.75 36.15 12.66
C GLU A 41 17.72 35.54 11.26
N SER A 42 18.89 35.43 10.65
CA SER A 42 19.09 34.83 9.31
C SER A 42 18.52 33.40 9.22
N GLU A 43 18.60 32.64 10.29
CA GLU A 43 18.13 31.27 10.40
C GLU A 43 16.60 31.13 10.25
N THR A 44 15.85 31.95 10.98
CA THR A 44 14.37 32.00 10.88
C THR A 44 13.90 32.35 9.46
N LYS A 45 14.58 33.31 8.82
CA LYS A 45 14.30 33.68 7.43
C LYS A 45 14.51 32.50 6.49
N ASN A 46 15.63 31.79 6.62
CA ASN A 46 15.97 30.65 5.78
C ASN A 46 14.98 29.49 6.00
N ALA A 47 14.54 29.23 7.23
CA ALA A 47 13.54 28.23 7.55
C ALA A 47 12.19 28.53 6.85
N VAL A 48 11.71 29.77 6.93
CA VAL A 48 10.46 30.20 6.26
C VAL A 48 10.57 30.09 4.74
N MET A 49 11.68 30.51 4.15
CA MET A 49 11.91 30.40 2.70
C MET A 49 11.93 28.95 2.23
N THR A 50 12.58 28.08 3.00
CA THR A 50 12.66 26.64 2.71
C THR A 50 11.29 25.98 2.81
N ALA A 51 10.53 26.25 3.88
CA ALA A 51 9.18 25.73 4.03
C ALA A 51 8.26 26.19 2.89
N ARG A 52 8.31 27.47 2.54
CA ARG A 52 7.55 28.03 1.42
C ARG A 52 7.90 27.36 0.08
N LYS A 53 9.19 27.12 -0.17
CA LYS A 53 9.65 26.43 -1.37
C LYS A 53 9.10 25.00 -1.43
N LYS A 54 9.22 24.25 -0.34
CA LYS A 54 8.69 22.86 -0.25
C LYS A 54 7.18 22.83 -0.54
N LEU A 55 6.41 23.72 0.04
CA LEU A 55 4.96 23.80 -0.19
C LEU A 55 4.63 24.15 -1.65
N LYS A 56 5.34 25.10 -2.25
CA LYS A 56 5.17 25.42 -3.68
C LYS A 56 5.47 24.22 -4.58
N ASP A 57 6.53 23.46 -4.28
CA ASP A 57 6.92 22.29 -5.07
C ASP A 57 5.94 21.12 -4.90
N LEU A 58 5.29 20.99 -3.74
CA LEU A 58 4.17 20.06 -3.54
C LEU A 58 2.95 20.48 -4.34
N LEU A 59 2.53 21.74 -4.26
CA LEU A 59 1.34 22.25 -4.99
C LEU A 59 1.49 22.17 -6.51
N LYS A 60 2.71 22.28 -7.06
CA LYS A 60 2.97 22.05 -8.49
C LYS A 60 2.67 20.63 -8.97
N LYS A 61 2.65 19.65 -8.06
CA LYS A 61 2.34 18.26 -8.38
C LYS A 61 0.85 17.96 -8.39
N VAL A 62 0.05 18.80 -7.74
CA VAL A 62 -1.41 18.61 -7.63
C VAL A 62 -2.12 18.56 -8.98
N PRO A 63 -1.81 19.41 -9.99
CA PRO A 63 -2.43 19.31 -11.31
C PRO A 63 -2.19 17.98 -12.04
N ASN A 64 -1.16 17.24 -11.67
CA ASN A 64 -0.93 15.90 -12.23
C ASN A 64 -1.87 14.84 -11.65
N ILE A 65 -2.52 15.13 -10.52
CA ILE A 65 -3.44 14.23 -9.81
C ILE A 65 -4.87 14.70 -10.00
N MET A 66 -5.10 16.03 -9.87
CA MET A 66 -6.40 16.69 -10.04
C MET A 66 -6.39 17.46 -11.36
N CYS A 67 -6.52 16.74 -12.47
CA CYS A 67 -6.42 17.32 -13.82
C CYS A 67 -7.79 17.52 -14.50
N VAL A 68 -8.84 16.91 -13.97
CA VAL A 68 -10.19 16.92 -14.53
C VAL A 68 -11.25 17.17 -13.45
N SER A 69 -12.42 17.63 -13.86
CA SER A 69 -13.58 17.80 -12.97
C SER A 69 -14.10 16.44 -12.45
N SER A 70 -14.89 16.49 -11.38
CA SER A 70 -15.57 15.31 -10.82
C SER A 70 -16.47 14.62 -11.85
N GLY A 71 -17.14 15.39 -12.69
CA GLY A 71 -17.99 14.91 -13.77
C GLY A 71 -17.20 14.17 -14.85
N GLU A 72 -16.10 14.75 -15.34
CA GLU A 72 -15.20 14.12 -16.32
C GLU A 72 -14.56 12.86 -15.74
N HIS A 73 -14.11 12.89 -14.49
CA HIS A 73 -13.55 11.72 -13.82
C HIS A 73 -14.57 10.58 -13.70
N SER A 74 -15.82 10.90 -13.34
CA SER A 74 -16.90 9.92 -13.25
C SER A 74 -17.21 9.29 -14.59
N GLU A 75 -17.18 10.06 -15.68
CA GLU A 75 -17.37 9.55 -17.06
C GLU A 75 -16.21 8.66 -17.47
N ASP A 76 -14.97 9.02 -17.19
CA ASP A 76 -13.79 8.20 -17.47
C ASP A 76 -13.87 6.85 -16.73
N VAL A 77 -14.24 6.85 -15.45
CA VAL A 77 -14.47 5.62 -14.68
C VAL A 77 -15.59 4.78 -15.31
N ARG A 78 -16.68 5.41 -15.76
CA ARG A 78 -17.80 4.72 -16.43
C ARG A 78 -17.35 4.06 -17.74
N LEU A 79 -16.57 4.75 -18.54
CA LEU A 79 -16.03 4.23 -19.81
C LEU A 79 -15.02 3.09 -19.58
N MET A 80 -14.17 3.22 -18.56
CA MET A 80 -13.16 2.21 -18.22
C MET A 80 -13.75 0.95 -17.56
N ARG A 81 -14.93 1.04 -16.97
CA ARG A 81 -15.55 -0.08 -16.24
C ARG A 81 -15.70 -1.33 -17.09
N GLY A 82 -16.18 -1.20 -18.32
CA GLY A 82 -16.36 -2.32 -19.23
C GLY A 82 -15.05 -3.04 -19.56
N PRO A 83 -14.05 -2.36 -20.12
CA PRO A 83 -12.73 -2.93 -20.40
C PRO A 83 -12.05 -3.55 -19.19
N VAL A 84 -12.06 -2.86 -18.05
CA VAL A 84 -11.44 -3.36 -16.80
C VAL A 84 -12.15 -4.61 -16.30
N THR A 85 -13.49 -4.62 -16.28
CA THR A 85 -14.26 -5.82 -15.89
C THR A 85 -13.92 -6.99 -16.79
N LYS A 86 -13.85 -6.76 -18.11
CA LYS A 86 -13.52 -7.81 -19.08
C LYS A 86 -12.09 -8.34 -18.89
N LEU A 87 -11.15 -7.46 -18.61
CA LEU A 87 -9.78 -7.87 -18.30
C LEU A 87 -9.73 -8.76 -17.05
N ILE A 88 -10.45 -8.38 -15.99
CA ILE A 88 -10.53 -9.19 -14.75
C ILE A 88 -11.14 -10.58 -15.03
N GLU A 89 -12.21 -10.65 -15.86
CA GLU A 89 -12.81 -11.91 -16.26
C GLU A 89 -11.81 -12.81 -17.02
N LEU A 90 -11.07 -12.23 -17.98
CA LEU A 90 -10.06 -12.96 -18.74
C LEU A 90 -8.93 -13.49 -17.86
N VAL A 91 -8.44 -12.68 -16.90
CA VAL A 91 -7.42 -13.13 -15.94
C VAL A 91 -7.94 -14.29 -15.09
N LYS A 92 -9.18 -14.19 -14.60
CA LYS A 92 -9.81 -15.27 -13.83
C LYS A 92 -10.02 -16.53 -14.66
N GLN A 93 -10.41 -16.40 -15.92
CA GLN A 93 -10.58 -17.53 -16.83
C GLN A 93 -9.22 -18.19 -17.10
N PHE A 94 -8.21 -17.43 -17.47
CA PHE A 94 -6.85 -17.94 -17.66
C PHE A 94 -6.35 -18.69 -16.42
N GLY A 95 -6.53 -18.12 -15.23
CA GLY A 95 -6.15 -18.79 -13.98
C GLY A 95 -6.81 -20.17 -13.84
N ARG A 96 -8.12 -20.28 -14.09
CA ARG A 96 -8.84 -21.57 -14.01
C ARG A 96 -8.31 -22.59 -15.04
N GLU A 97 -8.13 -22.17 -16.28
CA GLU A 97 -7.63 -23.06 -17.36
C GLU A 97 -6.19 -23.48 -17.10
N TYR A 98 -5.35 -22.57 -16.64
CA TYR A 98 -3.96 -22.86 -16.28
C TYR A 98 -3.85 -23.85 -15.12
N PHE A 99 -4.67 -23.70 -14.07
CA PHE A 99 -4.75 -24.66 -12.98
C PHE A 99 -5.22 -26.05 -13.46
N ALA A 100 -6.29 -26.08 -14.27
CA ALA A 100 -6.81 -27.34 -14.79
C ALA A 100 -5.78 -28.09 -15.66
N GLU A 101 -4.98 -27.35 -16.42
CA GLU A 101 -3.93 -27.98 -17.25
C GLU A 101 -2.78 -28.51 -16.39
N LYS A 102 -2.34 -27.78 -15.36
CA LYS A 102 -1.35 -28.27 -14.39
C LYS A 102 -1.83 -29.54 -13.66
N ASP A 103 -3.09 -29.58 -13.26
CA ASP A 103 -3.67 -30.77 -12.60
C ASP A 103 -3.68 -31.99 -13.53
N LYS A 104 -4.01 -31.84 -14.82
CA LYS A 104 -3.90 -32.93 -15.81
C LYS A 104 -2.48 -33.46 -15.97
N MET A 105 -1.50 -32.56 -15.85
CA MET A 105 -0.08 -32.90 -15.95
C MET A 105 0.50 -33.40 -14.62
N ASN A 106 -0.28 -33.51 -13.56
CA ASN A 106 0.18 -33.77 -12.18
C ASN A 106 1.36 -32.89 -11.78
N SER A 107 1.33 -31.62 -12.17
CA SER A 107 2.39 -30.65 -11.90
C SER A 107 1.90 -29.55 -10.98
N ALA A 108 2.82 -28.98 -10.20
CA ALA A 108 2.58 -27.84 -9.34
C ALA A 108 3.82 -26.95 -9.34
N ASP A 109 3.63 -25.65 -9.42
CA ASP A 109 4.70 -24.69 -9.19
C ASP A 109 4.80 -24.31 -7.69
N PHE A 110 5.86 -23.56 -7.32
CA PHE A 110 6.06 -23.15 -5.92
C PHE A 110 4.91 -22.32 -5.37
N SER A 111 4.26 -21.52 -6.21
CA SER A 111 3.10 -20.73 -5.80
C SER A 111 1.90 -21.62 -5.48
N ASP A 112 1.68 -22.68 -6.29
CA ASP A 112 0.62 -23.65 -6.02
C ASP A 112 0.83 -24.36 -4.69
N ILE A 113 2.08 -24.76 -4.39
CA ILE A 113 2.42 -25.42 -3.13
C ILE A 113 2.10 -24.52 -1.94
N LEU A 114 2.50 -23.25 -2.01
CA LEU A 114 2.20 -22.26 -0.97
C LEU A 114 0.70 -22.06 -0.77
N HIS A 115 -0.06 -21.91 -1.85
CA HIS A 115 -1.51 -21.70 -1.75
C HIS A 115 -2.23 -22.96 -1.28
N ARG A 116 -1.82 -24.14 -1.72
CA ARG A 116 -2.38 -25.42 -1.24
C ARG A 116 -2.10 -25.60 0.26
N ALA A 117 -0.87 -25.33 0.71
CA ALA A 117 -0.52 -25.36 2.13
C ALA A 117 -1.38 -24.37 2.93
N LEU A 118 -1.50 -23.13 2.47
CA LEU A 118 -2.32 -22.12 3.14
C LEU A 118 -3.78 -22.54 3.23
N ASN A 119 -4.38 -23.08 2.17
CA ASN A 119 -5.76 -23.56 2.15
C ASN A 119 -6.00 -24.76 3.11
N LEU A 120 -4.98 -25.55 3.41
CA LEU A 120 -5.05 -26.62 4.42
C LEU A 120 -4.96 -26.06 5.85
N LEU A 121 -4.21 -24.98 6.05
CA LEU A 121 -3.87 -24.46 7.36
C LEU A 121 -4.78 -23.33 7.83
N ALA A 122 -5.39 -22.58 6.91
CA ALA A 122 -6.20 -21.40 7.22
C ALA A 122 -7.43 -21.30 6.32
N VAL A 123 -8.54 -20.85 6.92
CA VAL A 123 -9.78 -20.53 6.20
C VAL A 123 -10.13 -19.07 6.40
N SER A 124 -10.70 -18.42 5.38
CA SER A 124 -11.14 -17.03 5.49
C SER A 124 -12.27 -16.89 6.51
N ASP A 125 -12.21 -15.87 7.34
CA ASP A 125 -13.27 -15.51 8.28
C ASP A 125 -14.42 -14.69 7.64
N GLY A 126 -14.30 -14.41 6.33
CA GLY A 126 -15.26 -13.59 5.58
C GLY A 126 -15.18 -12.08 5.87
N ARG A 127 -14.28 -11.63 6.74
CA ARG A 127 -14.07 -10.22 7.11
C ARG A 127 -12.67 -9.70 6.72
N GLY A 128 -11.95 -10.48 5.91
CA GLY A 128 -10.59 -10.19 5.49
C GLY A 128 -9.51 -10.76 6.39
N GLY A 129 -9.87 -11.50 7.43
CA GLY A 129 -8.98 -12.27 8.29
C GLY A 129 -9.00 -13.77 7.98
N TYR A 130 -8.23 -14.55 8.78
CA TYR A 130 -8.11 -15.99 8.64
C TYR A 130 -8.20 -16.69 9.99
N ILE A 131 -8.81 -17.89 9.99
CA ILE A 131 -8.96 -18.75 11.14
C ILE A 131 -8.14 -20.02 10.89
N LYS A 132 -7.35 -20.43 11.90
CA LYS A 132 -6.58 -21.68 11.84
C LYS A 132 -7.52 -22.89 11.75
N THR A 133 -7.20 -23.83 10.85
CA THR A 133 -7.88 -25.12 10.78
C THR A 133 -7.48 -26.02 11.96
N ASP A 134 -8.19 -27.12 12.15
CA ASP A 134 -7.81 -28.11 13.18
C ASP A 134 -6.44 -28.74 12.87
N LEU A 135 -6.13 -28.96 11.58
CA LEU A 135 -4.80 -29.40 11.14
C LEU A 135 -3.71 -28.41 11.55
N ALA A 136 -3.94 -27.09 11.37
CA ALA A 136 -2.98 -26.08 11.78
C ALA A 136 -2.77 -26.05 13.29
N ARG A 137 -3.83 -26.25 14.08
CA ARG A 137 -3.75 -26.35 15.55
C ARG A 137 -2.98 -27.58 15.98
N GLU A 138 -3.22 -28.72 15.34
CA GLU A 138 -2.47 -29.95 15.59
C GLU A 138 -0.99 -29.75 15.27
N LEU A 139 -0.65 -29.24 14.09
CA LEU A 139 0.73 -28.95 13.69
C LEU A 139 1.40 -27.95 14.64
N SER A 140 0.71 -26.90 15.05
CA SER A 140 1.28 -25.89 15.96
C SER A 140 1.67 -26.48 17.31
N SER A 141 0.99 -27.53 17.77
CA SER A 141 1.31 -28.23 19.02
C SER A 141 2.58 -29.07 18.96
N HIS A 142 3.04 -29.43 17.76
CA HIS A 142 4.25 -30.22 17.55
C HIS A 142 5.54 -29.39 17.57
N TYR A 143 5.46 -28.08 17.33
CA TYR A 143 6.63 -27.21 17.26
C TYR A 143 6.85 -26.49 18.60
N VAL A 144 7.99 -26.76 19.24
CA VAL A 144 8.41 -26.02 20.43
C VAL A 144 8.83 -24.61 20.05
N GLU A 145 9.63 -24.49 18.99
CA GLU A 145 10.09 -23.21 18.46
C GLU A 145 10.11 -23.29 16.92
N ILE A 146 9.79 -22.16 16.29
CA ILE A 146 9.88 -21.97 14.84
C ILE A 146 10.85 -20.82 14.60
N LEU A 147 11.95 -21.11 13.92
CA LEU A 147 13.02 -20.14 13.64
C LEU A 147 12.98 -19.82 12.16
N VAL A 148 12.78 -18.55 11.79
CA VAL A 148 12.75 -18.10 10.41
C VAL A 148 13.81 -17.03 10.19
N ASP A 149 14.75 -17.33 9.31
CA ASP A 149 15.78 -16.41 8.88
C ASP A 149 15.36 -15.65 7.62
N GLU A 150 16.04 -14.53 7.33
CA GLU A 150 15.78 -13.65 6.17
C GLU A 150 14.31 -13.22 6.05
N TYR A 151 13.70 -12.89 7.19
CA TYR A 151 12.25 -12.60 7.24
C TYR A 151 11.83 -11.42 6.37
N GLN A 152 12.74 -10.51 6.00
CA GLN A 152 12.48 -9.41 5.08
C GLN A 152 12.18 -9.86 3.64
N ASP A 153 12.49 -11.11 3.29
CA ASP A 153 12.30 -11.65 1.94
C ASP A 153 11.07 -12.57 1.82
N ILE A 154 10.31 -12.75 2.89
CA ILE A 154 9.07 -13.52 2.84
C ILE A 154 7.93 -12.73 2.20
N ASN A 155 6.97 -13.45 1.62
CA ASN A 155 5.72 -12.89 1.14
C ASN A 155 4.58 -13.11 2.17
N GLU A 156 3.44 -12.49 1.91
CA GLU A 156 2.27 -12.54 2.79
C GLU A 156 1.74 -13.99 3.00
N ALA A 157 1.75 -14.82 1.96
CA ALA A 157 1.30 -16.21 2.08
C ALA A 157 2.23 -17.03 2.98
N GLN A 158 3.54 -16.80 2.91
CA GLN A 158 4.52 -17.45 3.80
C GLN A 158 4.36 -16.97 5.25
N ASP A 159 4.19 -15.67 5.48
CA ASP A 159 3.91 -15.13 6.82
C ASP A 159 2.65 -15.77 7.43
N MET A 160 1.59 -15.89 6.64
CA MET A 160 0.35 -16.55 7.07
C MET A 160 0.54 -18.02 7.41
N ILE A 161 1.36 -18.76 6.66
CA ILE A 161 1.70 -20.14 6.96
C ILE A 161 2.44 -20.22 8.30
N PHE A 162 3.46 -19.38 8.54
CA PHE A 162 4.18 -19.34 9.81
C PHE A 162 3.26 -19.00 10.98
N LYS A 163 2.37 -18.04 10.81
CA LYS A 163 1.34 -17.72 11.82
C LYS A 163 0.39 -18.89 12.08
N ALA A 164 -0.01 -19.62 11.04
CA ALA A 164 -0.93 -20.73 11.18
C ALA A 164 -0.32 -21.91 11.96
N ILE A 165 0.98 -22.21 11.76
CA ILE A 165 1.68 -23.32 12.41
C ILE A 165 2.36 -22.92 13.74
N SER A 166 2.33 -21.67 14.15
CA SER A 166 2.83 -21.20 15.45
C SER A 166 1.74 -21.22 16.53
N VAL A 167 2.13 -21.16 17.80
CA VAL A 167 1.20 -20.99 18.92
C VAL A 167 1.01 -19.50 19.17
N ASP A 168 0.06 -18.89 18.44
CA ASP A 168 -0.26 -17.46 18.51
C ASP A 168 1.00 -16.56 18.41
N GLU A 169 1.93 -16.95 17.54
CA GLU A 169 3.24 -16.35 17.32
C GLU A 169 4.19 -16.35 18.53
N ASN A 170 3.79 -16.91 19.67
CA ASN A 170 4.62 -16.93 20.89
C ASN A 170 5.87 -17.82 20.80
N ASN A 171 5.85 -18.81 19.89
CA ASN A 171 6.99 -19.68 19.61
C ASN A 171 7.61 -19.41 18.21
N LEU A 172 7.34 -18.26 17.61
CA LEU A 172 7.90 -17.84 16.33
C LEU A 172 9.03 -16.82 16.56
N PHE A 173 10.25 -17.21 16.24
CA PHE A 173 11.41 -16.34 16.28
C PHE A 173 11.85 -15.97 14.85
N THR A 174 11.91 -14.68 14.54
CA THR A 174 12.21 -14.16 13.21
C THR A 174 13.49 -13.34 13.22
N VAL A 175 14.36 -13.56 12.25
CA VAL A 175 15.60 -12.81 12.03
C VAL A 175 15.59 -12.22 10.63
N GLY A 176 16.12 -11.02 10.47
CA GLY A 176 16.20 -10.36 9.16
C GLY A 176 16.80 -8.96 9.24
N ASP A 177 17.07 -8.39 8.08
CA ASP A 177 17.48 -6.98 7.93
C ASP A 177 16.74 -6.35 6.75
N VAL A 178 15.80 -5.46 7.04
CA VAL A 178 14.98 -4.76 6.02
C VAL A 178 15.82 -4.06 4.96
N LYS A 179 17.04 -3.60 5.31
CA LYS A 179 17.97 -2.95 4.38
C LYS A 179 18.54 -3.90 3.36
N GLN A 180 18.52 -5.20 3.61
CA GLN A 180 19.01 -6.26 2.73
C GLN A 180 17.89 -6.85 1.85
N SER A 181 16.66 -6.41 1.99
CA SER A 181 15.55 -6.89 1.16
C SER A 181 15.74 -6.51 -0.31
N ILE A 182 15.90 -7.53 -1.16
CA ILE A 182 16.10 -7.40 -2.61
C ILE A 182 15.05 -8.17 -3.44
N TYR A 183 14.17 -8.95 -2.78
CA TYR A 183 13.22 -9.85 -3.45
C TYR A 183 11.81 -9.27 -3.60
N ARG A 184 11.66 -7.95 -3.65
CA ARG A 184 10.36 -7.28 -3.87
C ARG A 184 9.66 -7.74 -5.16
N PHE A 185 10.44 -8.09 -6.20
CA PHE A 185 9.90 -8.65 -7.45
C PHE A 185 9.29 -10.06 -7.29
N ARG A 186 9.57 -10.76 -6.17
CA ARG A 186 8.92 -12.02 -5.76
C ARG A 186 7.81 -11.80 -4.73
N MET A 187 7.25 -10.60 -4.65
CA MET A 187 6.22 -10.22 -3.68
C MET A 187 6.72 -10.21 -2.22
N ALA A 188 8.04 -10.12 -1.97
CA ALA A 188 8.55 -9.96 -0.62
C ALA A 188 7.99 -8.70 0.04
N ARG A 189 7.61 -8.82 1.31
CA ARG A 189 6.95 -7.82 2.14
C ARG A 189 7.79 -7.51 3.38
N PRO A 190 8.87 -6.71 3.24
CA PRO A 190 9.74 -6.36 4.38
C PRO A 190 9.02 -5.58 5.49
N ASP A 191 7.88 -4.97 5.19
CA ASP A 191 6.98 -4.34 6.15
C ASP A 191 6.43 -5.34 7.17
N LEU A 192 6.18 -6.58 6.80
CA LEU A 192 5.75 -7.64 7.73
C LEU A 192 6.77 -7.91 8.84
N PHE A 193 8.06 -7.68 8.57
CA PHE A 193 9.11 -7.82 9.58
C PHE A 193 9.17 -6.61 10.52
N ILE A 194 8.79 -5.42 10.05
CA ILE A 194 8.74 -4.21 10.88
C ILE A 194 7.55 -4.25 11.85
N GLU A 195 6.49 -4.96 11.48
CA GLU A 195 5.26 -5.10 12.26
C GLU A 195 5.35 -6.17 13.36
N LYS A 196 6.43 -6.98 13.40
CA LYS A 196 6.74 -7.99 14.43
C LYS A 196 7.37 -7.36 15.67
#